data_659d6d78849d5a75700adffbe477a1de
#
_entry.id   659d6d78849d5a75700adffbe477a1de
#
_cell.length_a   1.000
_cell.length_b   1.000
_cell.length_c   1.000
_cell.angle_alpha   90.00
_cell.angle_beta   90.00
_cell.angle_gamma   90.00
#
_symmetry.space_group_name_H-M   'P 1'
#
loop_
_entity.id
_entity.type
_entity.pdbx_description
1 polymer ?
#
loop_
_entity_poly.entity_id
_entity_poly.type
_entity_poly.pdbx_seq_one_letter_code
_entity_poly.pdbx_strand_id
1 'polypeptide(L)'
;MGKTAVFTDIHGRLTALQELLELVPQDAKLVFLGDYVDRGTQSREVVALVRSLPGAVCLRGNHEDMLCAEDPRHWLANGGASTILSYKNPLTGELDHAALQRDVAWFLSLPRIHSDAHRVYVHAGVAPAFELHQQPESITQWFRYSDKADIGWRDKHVVHGHTPGIVRLRNRTCLDGGKTLTCGIFDDDVAGGPMELLWA
;
A
#
# COMPACT_ATOMS: atom_id res chain seq x y z
N MET A 1 17.67 -9.50 -15.55
CA MET A 1 16.28 -9.05 -15.63
C MET A 1 15.88 -8.54 -14.27
N GLY A 2 15.57 -7.23 -14.18
CA GLY A 2 15.15 -6.63 -12.92
C GLY A 2 13.76 -7.11 -12.54
N LYS A 3 13.48 -7.17 -11.24
CA LYS A 3 12.16 -7.51 -10.72
C LYS A 3 11.65 -6.43 -9.78
N THR A 4 10.35 -6.23 -9.77
CA THR A 4 9.66 -5.36 -8.81
C THR A 4 8.66 -6.20 -8.02
N ALA A 5 8.79 -6.16 -6.69
CA ALA A 5 7.84 -6.76 -5.74
C ALA A 5 6.91 -5.67 -5.20
N VAL A 6 5.60 -5.88 -5.34
CA VAL A 6 4.58 -4.90 -4.98
C VAL A 6 3.70 -5.43 -3.87
N PHE A 7 3.61 -4.68 -2.78
CA PHE A 7 2.81 -4.97 -1.58
C PHE A 7 1.71 -3.93 -1.41
N THR A 8 0.58 -4.35 -0.86
CA THR A 8 -0.54 -3.43 -0.58
C THR A 8 -1.32 -3.88 0.65
N ASP A 9 -2.04 -2.94 1.28
CA ASP A 9 -3.02 -3.21 2.33
C ASP A 9 -2.47 -4.09 3.47
N ILE A 10 -1.30 -3.71 4.00
CA ILE A 10 -0.57 -4.50 5.01
C ILE A 10 -1.33 -4.53 6.33
N HIS A 11 -1.91 -3.41 6.73
CA HIS A 11 -2.78 -3.31 7.89
C HIS A 11 -2.22 -3.95 9.15
N GLY A 12 -1.03 -3.52 9.60
CA GLY A 12 -0.45 -3.97 10.85
C GLY A 12 -0.15 -5.48 10.94
N ARG A 13 -0.02 -6.18 9.81
CA ARG A 13 0.27 -7.62 9.71
C ARG A 13 1.77 -7.88 9.56
N LEU A 14 2.55 -7.60 10.61
CA LEU A 14 4.01 -7.66 10.57
C LEU A 14 4.53 -9.04 10.18
N THR A 15 4.04 -10.12 10.82
CA THR A 15 4.51 -11.49 10.56
C THR A 15 4.32 -11.85 9.09
N ALA A 16 3.12 -11.62 8.54
CA ALA A 16 2.85 -11.88 7.13
C ALA A 16 3.75 -11.06 6.20
N LEU A 17 4.02 -9.79 6.54
CA LEU A 17 4.96 -8.97 5.76
C LEU A 17 6.38 -9.53 5.79
N GLN A 18 6.86 -9.99 6.95
CA GLN A 18 8.18 -10.60 7.10
C GLN A 18 8.29 -11.88 6.27
N GLU A 19 7.30 -12.77 6.37
CA GLU A 19 7.23 -14.00 5.59
C GLU A 19 7.29 -13.73 4.08
N LEU A 20 6.53 -12.74 3.59
CA LEU A 20 6.57 -12.38 2.17
C LEU A 20 7.91 -11.76 1.76
N LEU A 21 8.54 -10.94 2.61
CA LEU A 21 9.84 -10.36 2.31
C LEU A 21 10.95 -11.41 2.19
N GLU A 22 10.84 -12.53 2.92
CA GLU A 22 11.78 -13.66 2.78
C GLU A 22 11.62 -14.43 1.45
N LEU A 23 10.41 -14.40 0.86
CA LEU A 23 10.11 -15.06 -0.41
C LEU A 23 10.45 -14.20 -1.64
N VAL A 24 10.55 -12.88 -1.46
CA VAL A 24 10.86 -11.94 -2.54
C VAL A 24 12.32 -12.08 -2.98
N PRO A 25 12.63 -12.05 -4.30
CA PRO A 25 14.00 -12.01 -4.77
C PRO A 25 14.80 -10.87 -4.13
N GLN A 26 16.01 -11.16 -3.65
CA GLN A 26 16.82 -10.20 -2.87
C GLN A 26 17.20 -8.92 -3.63
N ASP A 27 17.25 -8.99 -4.95
CA ASP A 27 17.56 -7.88 -5.85
C ASP A 27 16.32 -7.16 -6.41
N ALA A 28 15.12 -7.58 -5.98
CA ALA A 28 13.88 -6.94 -6.42
C ALA A 28 13.75 -5.52 -5.85
N LYS A 29 13.27 -4.59 -6.68
CA LYS A 29 12.77 -3.31 -6.21
C LYS A 29 11.50 -3.52 -5.39
N LEU A 30 11.36 -2.80 -4.30
CA LEU A 30 10.19 -2.90 -3.43
C LEU A 30 9.28 -1.70 -3.64
N VAL A 31 7.99 -1.96 -3.87
CA VAL A 31 6.95 -0.93 -3.98
C VAL A 31 5.82 -1.27 -3.02
N PHE A 32 5.46 -0.32 -2.17
CA PHE A 32 4.37 -0.42 -1.20
C PHE A 32 3.27 0.57 -1.57
N LEU A 33 2.04 0.09 -1.74
CA LEU A 33 0.93 0.91 -2.25
C LEU A 33 0.14 1.64 -1.16
N GLY A 34 0.56 1.55 0.11
CA GLY A 34 -0.13 2.17 1.24
C GLY A 34 -0.92 1.19 2.10
N ASP A 35 -1.68 1.74 3.04
CA ASP A 35 -2.43 1.02 4.07
C ASP A 35 -1.53 0.14 4.95
N TYR A 36 -0.52 0.77 5.55
CA TYR A 36 0.40 0.14 6.50
C TYR A 36 -0.26 -0.08 7.85
N VAL A 37 -1.15 0.84 8.24
CA VAL A 37 -1.76 0.95 9.57
C VAL A 37 -3.16 0.36 9.62
N ASP A 38 -3.72 0.31 10.83
CA ASP A 38 -5.08 -0.08 11.16
C ASP A 38 -5.38 -1.58 11.05
N ARG A 39 -6.47 -2.00 11.68
CA ARG A 39 -7.02 -3.37 11.70
C ARG A 39 -6.12 -4.38 12.42
N GLY A 40 -4.90 -4.60 11.96
CA GLY A 40 -3.91 -5.46 12.62
C GLY A 40 -3.26 -4.79 13.83
N THR A 41 -2.57 -5.57 14.63
CA THR A 41 -2.08 -5.15 15.95
C THR A 41 -0.68 -4.55 15.96
N GLN A 42 0.05 -4.63 14.84
CA GLN A 42 1.48 -4.30 14.78
C GLN A 42 1.77 -3.17 13.77
N SER A 43 0.90 -2.13 13.75
CA SER A 43 1.04 -1.00 12.81
C SER A 43 2.37 -0.27 12.99
N ARG A 44 2.79 0.00 14.22
CA ARG A 44 4.07 0.66 14.53
C ARG A 44 5.26 -0.12 13.97
N GLU A 45 5.28 -1.41 14.18
CA GLU A 45 6.36 -2.31 13.74
C GLU A 45 6.39 -2.44 12.22
N VAL A 46 5.23 -2.52 11.58
CA VAL A 46 5.12 -2.51 10.10
C VAL A 46 5.71 -1.22 9.53
N VAL A 47 5.33 -0.07 10.06
CA VAL A 47 5.86 1.23 9.64
C VAL A 47 7.38 1.30 9.84
N ALA A 48 7.87 0.86 11.00
CA ALA A 48 9.31 0.83 11.29
C ALA A 48 10.07 -0.07 10.31
N LEU A 49 9.55 -1.27 10.01
CA LEU A 49 10.14 -2.20 9.04
C LEU A 49 10.17 -1.59 7.64
N VAL A 50 9.03 -1.13 7.11
CA VAL A 50 8.95 -0.58 5.75
C VAL A 50 9.89 0.61 5.58
N ARG A 51 9.96 1.52 6.55
CA ARG A 51 10.88 2.66 6.55
C ARG A 51 12.36 2.27 6.57
N SER A 52 12.69 1.10 7.11
CA SER A 52 14.07 0.61 7.17
C SER A 52 14.56 -0.04 5.88
N LEU A 53 13.67 -0.34 4.92
CA LEU A 53 14.01 -1.02 3.67
C LEU A 53 14.65 -0.03 2.69
N PRO A 54 15.93 -0.21 2.33
CA PRO A 54 16.64 0.75 1.50
C PRO A 54 16.08 0.77 0.08
N GLY A 55 15.83 1.98 -0.45
CA GLY A 55 15.36 2.16 -1.83
C GLY A 55 13.91 1.77 -2.08
N ALA A 56 13.15 1.37 -1.06
CA ALA A 56 11.73 1.06 -1.21
C ALA A 56 10.94 2.30 -1.62
N VAL A 57 10.07 2.13 -2.62
CA VAL A 57 9.07 3.12 -2.99
C VAL A 57 7.84 2.91 -2.11
N CYS A 58 7.49 3.91 -1.31
CA CYS A 58 6.34 3.86 -0.42
C CYS A 58 5.30 4.88 -0.86
N LEU A 59 4.07 4.44 -1.06
CA LEU A 59 2.94 5.31 -1.36
C LEU A 59 2.07 5.47 -0.12
N ARG A 60 1.27 6.54 -0.09
CA ARG A 60 0.29 6.77 0.96
C ARG A 60 -1.05 6.18 0.56
N GLY A 61 -1.67 5.36 1.44
CA GLY A 61 -3.01 4.84 1.29
C GLY A 61 -4.06 5.71 2.00
N ASN A 62 -5.33 5.37 1.86
CA ASN A 62 -6.42 6.12 2.49
C ASN A 62 -6.45 5.96 4.02
N HIS A 63 -5.92 4.87 4.57
CA HIS A 63 -5.81 4.70 6.02
C HIS A 63 -4.80 5.66 6.64
N GLU A 64 -3.70 5.93 5.97
CA GLU A 64 -2.77 6.98 6.38
C GLU A 64 -3.39 8.38 6.25
N ASP A 65 -4.19 8.64 5.19
CA ASP A 65 -4.92 9.92 5.06
C ASP A 65 -5.94 10.11 6.19
N MET A 66 -6.69 9.05 6.55
CA MET A 66 -7.64 9.11 7.67
C MET A 66 -6.94 9.36 9.03
N LEU A 67 -5.80 8.72 9.27
CA LEU A 67 -5.01 8.91 10.49
C LEU A 67 -4.48 10.34 10.59
N CYS A 68 -4.12 10.96 9.47
CA CYS A 68 -3.60 12.32 9.40
C CYS A 68 -4.70 13.40 9.41
N ALA A 69 -5.98 13.03 9.33
CA ALA A 69 -7.10 13.98 9.30
C ALA A 69 -7.34 14.63 10.68
N GLU A 70 -7.84 15.86 10.69
CA GLU A 70 -8.20 16.57 11.93
C GLU A 70 -9.34 15.88 12.70
N ASP A 71 -10.30 15.29 12.00
CA ASP A 71 -11.41 14.56 12.61
C ASP A 71 -11.13 13.05 12.63
N PRO A 72 -10.85 12.46 13.80
CA PRO A 72 -10.49 11.05 13.89
C PRO A 72 -11.65 10.07 13.79
N ARG A 73 -12.91 10.53 13.74
CA ARG A 73 -14.10 9.66 13.81
C ARG A 73 -14.14 8.64 12.69
N HIS A 74 -13.86 9.08 11.46
CA HIS A 74 -13.82 8.20 10.29
C HIS A 74 -12.68 7.17 10.39
N TRP A 75 -11.51 7.61 10.82
CA TRP A 75 -10.37 6.74 11.07
C TRP A 75 -10.67 5.66 12.13
N LEU A 76 -11.19 6.07 13.29
CA LEU A 76 -11.54 5.14 14.38
C LEU A 76 -12.58 4.11 13.94
N ALA A 77 -13.58 4.52 13.14
CA ALA A 77 -14.59 3.62 12.58
C ALA A 77 -14.01 2.60 11.58
N ASN A 78 -12.83 2.87 11.02
CA ASN A 78 -12.15 2.00 10.05
C ASN A 78 -10.97 1.19 10.63
N GLY A 79 -10.86 1.10 11.95
CA GLY A 79 -9.87 0.25 12.63
C GLY A 79 -8.70 1.00 13.25
N GLY A 80 -8.74 2.33 13.32
CA GLY A 80 -7.68 3.17 13.89
C GLY A 80 -7.33 2.88 15.35
N ALA A 81 -8.26 2.31 16.11
CA ALA A 81 -8.01 1.93 17.50
C ALA A 81 -6.85 0.93 17.65
N SER A 82 -6.67 0.00 16.71
CA SER A 82 -5.55 -0.95 16.71
C SER A 82 -4.21 -0.25 16.52
N THR A 83 -4.17 0.78 15.67
CA THR A 83 -2.97 1.61 15.50
C THR A 83 -2.62 2.33 16.79
N ILE A 84 -3.58 3.00 17.45
CA ILE A 84 -3.33 3.63 18.76
C ILE A 84 -2.74 2.63 19.75
N LEU A 85 -3.29 1.42 19.80
CA LEU A 85 -2.81 0.38 20.71
C LEU A 85 -1.37 -0.04 20.38
N SER A 86 -0.98 -0.14 19.11
CA SER A 86 0.39 -0.50 18.72
C SER A 86 1.44 0.55 19.10
N TYR A 87 1.04 1.81 19.29
CA TYR A 87 1.93 2.88 19.77
C TYR A 87 1.95 3.04 21.29
N LYS A 88 1.19 2.24 22.04
CA LYS A 88 1.25 2.25 23.51
C LYS A 88 2.43 1.43 24.02
N ASN A 89 3.05 1.93 25.10
CA ASN A 89 3.99 1.14 25.86
C ASN A 89 3.25 -0.05 26.51
N PRO A 90 3.65 -1.29 26.28
CA PRO A 90 2.94 -2.46 26.82
C PRO A 90 2.96 -2.57 28.34
N LEU A 91 3.90 -1.91 29.02
CA LEU A 91 4.03 -1.96 30.47
C LEU A 91 3.27 -0.84 31.17
N THR A 92 3.28 0.39 30.62
CA THR A 92 2.64 1.56 31.24
C THR A 92 1.28 1.89 30.67
N GLY A 93 0.97 1.41 29.46
CA GLY A 93 -0.23 1.76 28.68
C GLY A 93 -0.19 3.18 28.10
N GLU A 94 0.89 3.93 28.32
CA GLU A 94 1.04 5.29 27.80
C GLU A 94 1.31 5.29 26.30
N LEU A 95 0.68 6.23 25.59
CA LEU A 95 0.88 6.42 24.14
C LEU A 95 2.23 7.11 23.87
N ASP A 96 3.04 6.52 23.01
CA ASP A 96 4.26 7.13 22.49
C ASP A 96 3.91 8.18 21.42
N HIS A 97 3.46 9.35 21.87
CA HIS A 97 3.08 10.47 21.00
C HIS A 97 4.21 10.89 20.07
N ALA A 98 5.46 10.84 20.53
CA ALA A 98 6.59 11.27 19.72
C ALA A 98 6.85 10.31 18.55
N ALA A 99 6.72 8.99 18.78
CA ALA A 99 6.81 8.01 17.69
C ALA A 99 5.67 8.18 16.69
N LEU A 100 4.43 8.28 17.18
CA LEU A 100 3.26 8.48 16.32
C LEU A 100 3.39 9.75 15.46
N GLN A 101 3.81 10.88 16.05
CA GLN A 101 4.00 12.13 15.30
C GLN A 101 5.10 12.02 14.23
N ARG A 102 6.21 11.32 14.50
CA ARG A 102 7.25 11.07 13.49
C ARG A 102 6.72 10.26 12.31
N ASP A 103 5.85 9.28 12.58
CA ASP A 103 5.28 8.44 11.53
C ASP A 103 4.17 9.17 10.76
N VAL A 104 3.36 9.99 11.41
CA VAL A 104 2.42 10.93 10.73
C VAL A 104 3.17 11.87 9.78
N ALA A 105 4.28 12.46 10.23
CA ALA A 105 5.09 13.32 9.36
C ALA A 105 5.65 12.56 8.14
N TRP A 106 6.04 11.30 8.32
CA TRP A 106 6.45 10.43 7.22
C TRP A 106 5.29 10.14 6.27
N PHE A 107 4.10 9.76 6.75
CA PHE A 107 2.92 9.53 5.90
C PHE A 107 2.59 10.76 5.05
N LEU A 108 2.62 11.96 5.64
CA LEU A 108 2.36 13.20 4.93
C LEU A 108 3.40 13.50 3.83
N SER A 109 4.61 12.97 3.94
CA SER A 109 5.66 13.12 2.93
C SER A 109 5.56 12.12 1.77
N LEU A 110 4.77 11.05 1.91
CA LEU A 110 4.66 10.01 0.89
C LEU A 110 3.88 10.49 -0.35
N PRO A 111 4.35 10.14 -1.55
CA PRO A 111 3.59 10.35 -2.78
C PRO A 111 2.35 9.44 -2.82
N ARG A 112 1.35 9.80 -3.63
CA ARG A 112 0.16 8.96 -3.87
C ARG A 112 0.28 8.08 -5.12
N ILE A 113 1.22 8.40 -6.00
CA ILE A 113 1.44 7.68 -7.27
C ILE A 113 2.93 7.54 -7.51
N HIS A 114 3.31 6.39 -8.03
CA HIS A 114 4.61 6.14 -8.64
C HIS A 114 4.40 5.54 -10.04
N SER A 115 5.35 5.72 -10.94
CA SER A 115 5.31 5.04 -12.25
C SER A 115 6.71 4.72 -12.76
N ASP A 116 6.82 3.60 -13.43
CA ASP A 116 7.99 3.20 -14.19
C ASP A 116 7.71 3.23 -15.72
N ALA A 117 8.53 2.56 -16.52
CA ALA A 117 8.33 2.48 -17.97
C ALA A 117 7.00 1.82 -18.35
N HIS A 118 6.55 0.81 -17.62
CA HIS A 118 5.44 -0.08 -17.99
C HIS A 118 4.21 0.03 -17.10
N ARG A 119 4.34 0.61 -15.89
CA ARG A 119 3.30 0.55 -14.86
C ARG A 119 3.06 1.87 -14.18
N VAL A 120 1.84 2.01 -13.68
CA VAL A 120 1.45 3.02 -12.70
C VAL A 120 1.08 2.28 -11.41
N TYR A 121 1.68 2.69 -10.32
CA TYR A 121 1.45 2.18 -8.96
C TYR A 121 0.67 3.21 -8.18
N VAL A 122 -0.43 2.79 -7.58
CA VAL A 122 -1.35 3.68 -6.86
C VAL A 122 -2.10 2.88 -5.81
N HIS A 123 -2.57 3.52 -4.73
CA HIS A 123 -3.32 2.78 -3.71
C HIS A 123 -4.65 2.26 -4.24
N ALA A 124 -5.53 3.11 -4.77
CA ALA A 124 -6.89 2.71 -5.18
C ALA A 124 -7.13 2.75 -6.69
N GLY A 125 -6.79 3.83 -7.38
CA GLY A 125 -7.05 3.90 -8.81
C GLY A 125 -6.52 5.14 -9.51
N VAL A 126 -6.69 5.17 -10.82
CA VAL A 126 -6.40 6.32 -11.68
C VAL A 126 -7.56 6.59 -12.63
N ALA A 127 -7.77 7.85 -12.96
CA ALA A 127 -8.71 8.27 -14.00
C ALA A 127 -7.93 8.60 -15.28
N PRO A 128 -8.17 7.90 -16.41
CA PRO A 128 -7.41 8.10 -17.64
C PRO A 128 -7.48 9.51 -18.23
N ALA A 129 -8.50 10.28 -17.85
CA ALA A 129 -8.71 11.64 -18.32
C ALA A 129 -7.75 12.67 -17.70
N PHE A 130 -7.02 12.32 -16.63
CA PHE A 130 -6.10 13.22 -15.94
C PHE A 130 -4.65 12.79 -16.10
N GLU A 131 -3.74 13.76 -16.10
CA GLU A 131 -2.31 13.48 -15.95
C GLU A 131 -2.00 12.89 -14.57
N LEU A 132 -0.90 12.10 -14.43
CA LEU A 132 -0.59 11.44 -13.15
C LEU A 132 -0.42 12.44 -11.99
N HIS A 133 0.18 13.61 -12.25
CA HIS A 133 0.37 14.64 -11.24
C HIS A 133 -0.90 15.47 -10.94
N GLN A 134 -1.99 15.26 -11.69
CA GLN A 134 -3.29 15.94 -11.55
C GLN A 134 -4.41 14.99 -11.12
N GLN A 135 -4.08 13.74 -10.77
CA GLN A 135 -5.08 12.77 -10.34
C GLN A 135 -5.80 13.26 -9.07
N PRO A 136 -7.14 13.26 -9.06
CA PRO A 136 -7.90 13.62 -7.86
C PRO A 136 -7.60 12.67 -6.70
N GLU A 137 -7.51 13.20 -5.49
CA GLU A 137 -7.30 12.39 -4.28
C GLU A 137 -8.41 11.34 -4.09
N SER A 138 -9.66 11.70 -4.37
CA SER A 138 -10.80 10.78 -4.32
C SER A 138 -10.63 9.57 -5.26
N ILE A 139 -9.83 9.70 -6.33
CA ILE A 139 -9.53 8.61 -7.24
C ILE A 139 -8.33 7.81 -6.73
N THR A 140 -7.23 8.49 -6.39
CA THR A 140 -6.00 7.78 -6.00
C THR A 140 -6.15 7.02 -4.68
N GLN A 141 -7.04 7.44 -3.78
CA GLN A 141 -7.20 6.92 -2.43
C GLN A 141 -8.49 6.11 -2.20
N TRP A 142 -9.56 6.34 -2.99
CA TRP A 142 -10.87 5.81 -2.67
C TRP A 142 -11.61 5.15 -3.82
N PHE A 143 -11.09 5.21 -5.04
CA PHE A 143 -11.80 4.70 -6.21
C PHE A 143 -11.91 3.17 -6.16
N ARG A 144 -13.08 2.67 -6.51
CA ARG A 144 -13.34 1.23 -6.60
C ARG A 144 -13.71 0.87 -8.02
N TYR A 145 -12.82 0.15 -8.68
CA TYR A 145 -13.14 -0.45 -9.97
C TYR A 145 -14.17 -1.56 -9.81
N SER A 146 -15.05 -1.73 -10.80
CA SER A 146 -15.73 -3.02 -10.92
C SER A 146 -14.73 -4.10 -11.33
N ASP A 147 -14.97 -5.36 -10.97
CA ASP A 147 -14.03 -6.47 -11.23
C ASP A 147 -13.74 -6.65 -12.72
N LYS A 148 -14.68 -6.26 -13.59
CA LYS A 148 -14.57 -6.36 -15.06
C LYS A 148 -13.97 -5.12 -15.71
N ALA A 149 -13.76 -4.04 -14.98
CA ALA A 149 -13.21 -2.81 -15.52
C ALA A 149 -11.70 -2.97 -15.80
N ASP A 150 -11.35 -3.17 -17.05
CA ASP A 150 -9.97 -3.31 -17.51
C ASP A 150 -9.40 -1.96 -17.96
N ILE A 151 -9.18 -1.09 -16.99
CA ILE A 151 -8.75 0.30 -17.20
C ILE A 151 -7.29 0.44 -16.80
N GLY A 152 -6.43 0.67 -17.78
CA GLY A 152 -5.05 1.11 -17.62
C GLY A 152 -4.94 2.64 -17.60
N TRP A 153 -3.74 3.15 -17.61
CA TRP A 153 -3.47 4.55 -17.82
C TRP A 153 -2.55 4.73 -19.03
N ARG A 154 -3.13 5.21 -20.14
CA ARG A 154 -2.48 5.24 -21.48
C ARG A 154 -2.03 3.81 -21.87
N ASP A 155 -0.74 3.64 -22.16
CA ASP A 155 -0.10 2.37 -22.50
C ASP A 155 0.44 1.60 -21.26
N LYS A 156 0.24 2.15 -20.05
CA LYS A 156 0.75 1.56 -18.81
C LYS A 156 -0.29 0.72 -18.10
N HIS A 157 0.16 -0.39 -17.54
CA HIS A 157 -0.60 -1.26 -16.66
C HIS A 157 -0.76 -0.62 -15.27
N VAL A 158 -1.97 -0.63 -14.72
CA VAL A 158 -2.24 -0.07 -13.38
C VAL A 158 -2.16 -1.18 -12.33
N VAL A 159 -1.34 -0.96 -11.30
CA VAL A 159 -1.21 -1.85 -10.13
C VAL A 159 -1.76 -1.12 -8.91
N HIS A 160 -2.74 -1.73 -8.24
CA HIS A 160 -3.41 -1.12 -7.09
C HIS A 160 -3.87 -2.15 -6.04
N GLY A 161 -4.38 -1.67 -4.91
CA GLY A 161 -5.01 -2.40 -3.81
C GLY A 161 -6.40 -1.87 -3.46
N HIS A 162 -6.64 -1.56 -2.18
CA HIS A 162 -7.81 -0.87 -1.62
C HIS A 162 -9.14 -1.63 -1.66
N THR A 163 -9.39 -2.40 -2.69
CA THR A 163 -10.65 -3.13 -2.85
C THR A 163 -10.37 -4.62 -2.71
N PRO A 164 -10.80 -5.27 -1.61
CA PRO A 164 -10.53 -6.68 -1.40
C PRO A 164 -10.99 -7.56 -2.57
N GLY A 165 -10.06 -8.36 -3.10
CA GLY A 165 -10.26 -9.25 -4.24
C GLY A 165 -9.11 -9.13 -5.24
N ILE A 166 -8.39 -10.24 -5.45
CA ILE A 166 -7.34 -10.28 -6.47
C ILE A 166 -7.97 -10.24 -7.85
N VAL A 167 -7.58 -9.22 -8.64
CA VAL A 167 -8.03 -9.07 -10.02
C VAL A 167 -6.80 -8.97 -10.92
N ARG A 168 -6.75 -9.78 -11.97
CA ARG A 168 -5.69 -9.78 -12.98
C ARG A 168 -6.32 -9.62 -14.37
N LEU A 169 -6.26 -8.41 -14.91
CA LEU A 169 -6.75 -8.08 -16.24
C LEU A 169 -5.57 -7.66 -17.12
N ARG A 170 -5.82 -7.42 -18.41
CA ARG A 170 -4.78 -7.03 -19.36
C ARG A 170 -4.09 -5.72 -18.97
N ASN A 171 -4.86 -4.73 -18.54
CA ASN A 171 -4.37 -3.37 -18.29
C ASN A 171 -4.36 -3.00 -16.79
N ARG A 172 -4.83 -3.90 -15.90
CA ARG A 172 -4.98 -3.63 -14.47
C ARG A 172 -4.80 -4.87 -13.62
N THR A 173 -4.14 -4.71 -12.49
CA THR A 173 -4.06 -5.71 -11.41
C THR A 173 -4.44 -5.09 -10.08
N CYS A 174 -5.39 -5.70 -9.36
CA CYS A 174 -5.61 -5.47 -7.93
C CYS A 174 -4.88 -6.56 -7.14
N LEU A 175 -4.10 -6.14 -6.15
CA LEU A 175 -3.33 -7.03 -5.28
C LEU A 175 -3.89 -7.15 -3.85
N ASP A 176 -5.03 -6.51 -3.54
CA ASP A 176 -5.60 -6.60 -2.20
C ASP A 176 -6.23 -7.98 -1.97
N GLY A 177 -5.56 -8.83 -1.22
CA GLY A 177 -6.04 -10.16 -0.85
C GLY A 177 -7.06 -10.17 0.30
N GLY A 178 -7.44 -9.01 0.82
CA GLY A 178 -8.35 -8.88 1.96
C GLY A 178 -7.72 -9.39 3.25
N LYS A 179 -8.13 -10.57 3.71
CA LYS A 179 -7.60 -11.16 4.94
C LYS A 179 -6.19 -11.73 4.81
N THR A 180 -5.78 -12.11 3.61
CA THR A 180 -4.45 -12.64 3.30
C THR A 180 -3.58 -11.52 2.72
N LEU A 181 -2.38 -11.34 3.23
CA LEU A 181 -1.44 -10.41 2.62
C LEU A 181 -0.91 -10.98 1.32
N THR A 182 -0.78 -10.16 0.29
CA THR A 182 -0.29 -10.58 -1.01
C THR A 182 0.86 -9.71 -1.49
N CYS A 183 1.73 -10.31 -2.30
CA CYS A 183 2.77 -9.61 -3.03
C CYS A 183 2.75 -10.04 -4.49
N GLY A 184 2.76 -9.08 -5.40
CA GLY A 184 2.93 -9.33 -6.84
C GLY A 184 4.38 -9.16 -7.25
N ILE A 185 4.94 -10.16 -7.94
CA ILE A 185 6.28 -10.08 -8.55
C ILE A 185 6.13 -9.74 -10.04
N PHE A 186 6.73 -8.65 -10.47
CA PHE A 186 6.67 -8.15 -11.84
C PHE A 186 8.06 -8.21 -12.50
N ASP A 187 8.10 -8.52 -13.79
CA ASP A 187 9.29 -8.37 -14.62
C ASP A 187 9.41 -6.91 -15.07
N ASP A 188 10.56 -6.28 -14.84
CA ASP A 188 10.78 -4.86 -15.17
C ASP A 188 10.89 -4.61 -16.68
N ASP A 189 11.19 -5.63 -17.46
CA ASP A 189 11.38 -5.53 -18.91
C ASP A 189 10.08 -5.86 -19.70
N VAL A 190 9.02 -6.30 -19.00
CA VAL A 190 7.78 -6.74 -19.60
C VAL A 190 6.59 -5.93 -19.10
N ALA A 191 5.81 -5.37 -20.04
CA ALA A 191 4.54 -4.69 -19.67
C ALA A 191 3.48 -5.71 -19.21
N GLY A 192 2.59 -5.27 -18.32
CA GLY A 192 1.44 -6.06 -17.87
C GLY A 192 1.49 -6.45 -16.39
N GLY A 193 0.63 -7.42 -16.04
CA GLY A 193 0.43 -7.88 -14.67
C GLY A 193 1.59 -8.69 -14.10
N PRO A 194 1.46 -9.13 -12.85
CA PRO A 194 2.52 -9.88 -12.17
C PRO A 194 2.76 -11.23 -12.83
N MET A 195 4.04 -11.63 -12.89
CA MET A 195 4.44 -12.97 -13.31
C MET A 195 4.13 -14.00 -12.22
N GLU A 196 4.12 -13.59 -10.96
CA GLU A 196 3.89 -14.43 -9.79
C GLU A 196 3.12 -13.67 -8.72
N LEU A 197 2.32 -14.39 -7.93
CA LEU A 197 1.68 -13.90 -6.71
C LEU A 197 2.16 -14.73 -5.53
N LEU A 198 2.60 -14.05 -4.47
CA LEU A 198 2.98 -14.62 -3.19
C LEU A 198 1.89 -14.30 -2.15
N TRP A 199 1.72 -15.19 -1.15
CA TRP A 199 0.66 -15.12 -0.15
C TRP A 199 1.22 -15.43 1.25
N ALA A 200 0.74 -14.68 2.26
CA ALA A 200 1.00 -14.95 3.68
C ALA A 200 -0.19 -14.57 4.57
#